data_3b10123f45cb3f3efa083c15aa5a8845
#
_entry.id   3b10123f45cb3f3efa083c15aa5a8845
#
_cell.length_a   1.000
_cell.length_b   1.000
_cell.length_c   1.000
_cell.angle_alpha   90.00
_cell.angle_beta   90.00
_cell.angle_gamma   90.00
#
_symmetry.space_group_name_H-M   'P 1'
#
loop_
_entity.id
_entity.type
_entity.pdbx_description
1 polymer ?
#
loop_
_entity_poly.entity_id
_entity_poly.type
_entity_poly.pdbx_seq_one_letter_code
_entity_poly.pdbx_strand_id
1 'polypeptide(L)'
;FECYGTLEDSKPLILSFLKGLLENYIGSRVNFINAFSIAEERGISIEHGYNNKETIHTNLIQSYTTSKAGKIKISGSALSGRHLRIVNLMGFDIDFRPEKYMLFLKNNDVPGVIGKVGTMLGDQKVNIAEYHLSRSNKSKYAYAIIKLDEKPTKSVIDSLNILNDVLEVKPLLLK
;
A
#
# COMPACT_ATOMS: atom_id res chain seq x y z
N PHE A 1 10.80 9.76 5.16
CA PHE A 1 10.99 8.33 5.39
C PHE A 1 11.62 8.12 6.75
N GLU A 2 10.97 7.43 7.64
CA GLU A 2 11.41 7.24 9.02
C GLU A 2 11.53 5.74 9.36
N CYS A 3 12.64 5.37 9.98
CA CYS A 3 12.89 4.04 10.49
C CYS A 3 12.88 4.04 12.03
N TYR A 4 12.30 3.01 12.62
CA TYR A 4 12.20 2.84 14.06
C TYR A 4 12.73 1.46 14.48
N GLY A 5 13.16 1.36 15.73
CA GLY A 5 13.64 0.09 16.31
C GLY A 5 15.11 -0.16 16.04
N THR A 6 15.48 -1.29 15.48
CA THR A 6 16.88 -1.68 15.22
C THR A 6 17.37 -1.35 13.80
N LEU A 7 16.61 -0.54 13.04
CA LEU A 7 16.91 -0.20 11.64
C LEU A 7 17.77 1.07 11.55
N GLU A 8 18.96 1.06 12.18
CA GLU A 8 19.85 2.22 12.24
C GLU A 8 20.36 2.65 10.85
N ASP A 9 20.70 1.70 9.97
CA ASP A 9 21.03 1.99 8.57
C ASP A 9 19.78 1.99 7.70
N SER A 10 19.20 3.17 7.55
CA SER A 10 18.02 3.38 6.73
C SER A 10 18.31 3.48 5.22
N LYS A 11 19.58 3.68 4.81
CA LYS A 11 19.95 3.95 3.41
C LYS A 11 19.51 2.87 2.42
N PRO A 12 19.73 1.57 2.66
CA PRO A 12 19.26 0.53 1.74
C PRO A 12 17.73 0.49 1.61
N LEU A 13 17.02 0.80 2.70
CA LEU A 13 15.56 0.80 2.75
C LEU A 13 14.99 1.95 1.92
N ILE A 14 15.58 3.14 2.05
CA ILE A 14 15.19 4.31 1.26
C ILE A 14 15.46 4.08 -0.22
N LEU A 15 16.61 3.54 -0.57
CA LEU A 15 16.95 3.21 -1.97
C LEU A 15 15.95 2.21 -2.56
N SER A 16 15.55 1.20 -1.77
CA SER A 16 14.52 0.23 -2.17
C SER A 16 13.16 0.89 -2.37
N PHE A 17 12.78 1.79 -1.46
CA PHE A 17 11.54 2.55 -1.55
C PHE A 17 11.52 3.45 -2.79
N LEU A 18 12.59 4.22 -3.02
CA LEU A 18 12.71 5.11 -4.18
C LEU A 18 12.72 4.33 -5.49
N LYS A 19 13.43 3.21 -5.54
CA LYS A 19 13.40 2.34 -6.71
C LYS A 19 11.98 1.90 -7.02
N GLY A 20 11.25 1.40 -6.02
CA GLY A 20 9.85 0.98 -6.19
C GLY A 20 8.91 2.12 -6.61
N LEU A 21 9.10 3.31 -6.03
CA LEU A 21 8.32 4.51 -6.36
C LEU A 21 8.54 4.96 -7.81
N LEU A 22 9.80 4.98 -8.27
CA LEU A 22 10.19 5.55 -9.55
C LEU A 22 10.09 4.56 -10.71
N GLU A 23 10.26 3.26 -10.46
CA GLU A 23 10.34 2.22 -11.49
C GLU A 23 9.09 2.16 -12.37
N ASN A 24 7.91 2.42 -11.81
CA ASN A 24 6.65 2.43 -12.55
C ASN A 24 6.52 3.60 -13.55
N TYR A 25 7.28 4.69 -13.32
CA TYR A 25 7.25 5.89 -14.17
C TYR A 25 8.42 5.98 -15.14
N ILE A 26 9.58 5.41 -14.78
CA ILE A 26 10.85 5.58 -15.50
C ILE A 26 11.32 4.25 -16.11
N GLY A 27 10.74 3.14 -15.66
CA GLY A 27 11.09 1.79 -16.11
C GLY A 27 12.35 1.24 -15.44
N SER A 28 12.91 0.19 -16.00
CA SER A 28 14.01 -0.60 -15.43
C SER A 28 15.37 0.12 -15.33
N ARG A 29 15.45 1.37 -15.76
CA ARG A 29 16.67 2.19 -15.64
C ARG A 29 16.95 2.63 -14.21
N VAL A 30 15.96 2.59 -13.32
CA VAL A 30 16.12 2.90 -11.91
C VAL A 30 16.72 1.71 -11.16
N ASN A 31 17.81 1.95 -10.44
CA ASN A 31 18.49 0.96 -9.61
C ASN A 31 18.92 1.57 -8.28
N PHE A 32 19.54 0.77 -7.40
CA PHE A 32 19.97 1.22 -6.06
C PHE A 32 21.08 2.29 -6.10
N ILE A 33 21.79 2.44 -7.19
CA ILE A 33 22.89 3.44 -7.32
C ILE A 33 22.32 4.79 -7.73
N ASN A 34 21.36 4.83 -8.64
CA ASN A 34 20.87 6.06 -9.26
C ASN A 34 19.52 6.56 -8.75
N ALA A 35 18.87 5.82 -7.84
CA ALA A 35 17.51 6.16 -7.38
C ALA A 35 17.43 7.56 -6.73
N PHE A 36 18.43 7.96 -5.93
CA PHE A 36 18.48 9.30 -5.33
C PHE A 36 18.64 10.38 -6.40
N SER A 37 19.66 10.27 -7.27
CA SER A 37 19.91 11.28 -8.32
C SER A 37 18.69 11.45 -9.24
N ILE A 38 18.04 10.35 -9.62
CA ILE A 38 16.82 10.42 -10.44
C ILE A 38 15.66 11.09 -9.69
N ALA A 39 15.53 10.86 -8.38
CA ALA A 39 14.52 11.53 -7.57
C ALA A 39 14.77 13.04 -7.52
N GLU A 40 16.00 13.46 -7.26
CA GLU A 40 16.40 14.87 -7.23
C GLU A 40 16.20 15.57 -8.59
N GLU A 41 16.63 14.94 -9.69
CA GLU A 41 16.40 15.44 -11.07
C GLU A 41 14.91 15.65 -11.38
N ARG A 42 14.03 14.88 -10.73
CA ARG A 42 12.58 15.00 -10.85
C ARG A 42 11.94 15.95 -9.85
N GLY A 43 12.76 16.67 -9.06
CA GLY A 43 12.29 17.63 -8.07
C GLY A 43 11.62 16.95 -6.85
N ILE A 44 11.97 15.69 -6.57
CA ILE A 44 11.51 15.00 -5.38
C ILE A 44 12.49 15.27 -4.26
N SER A 45 12.05 16.03 -3.27
CA SER A 45 12.79 16.24 -2.02
C SER A 45 12.61 15.03 -1.10
N ILE A 46 13.71 14.56 -0.54
CA ILE A 46 13.72 13.35 0.29
C ILE A 46 14.28 13.72 1.66
N GLU A 47 13.44 13.58 2.67
CA GLU A 47 13.84 13.67 4.07
C GLU A 47 13.81 12.26 4.66
N HIS A 48 14.82 11.90 5.42
CA HIS A 48 14.87 10.59 6.07
C HIS A 48 15.55 10.68 7.42
N GLY A 49 15.20 9.75 8.28
CA GLY A 49 15.76 9.68 9.62
C GLY A 49 15.54 8.34 10.30
N TYR A 50 16.27 8.19 11.39
CA TYR A 50 16.10 7.11 12.34
C TYR A 50 15.57 7.68 13.66
N ASN A 51 14.66 6.95 14.29
CA ASN A 51 14.06 7.34 15.55
C ASN A 51 14.10 6.13 16.51
N ASN A 52 14.73 6.31 17.65
CA ASN A 52 14.86 5.27 18.67
C ASN A 52 13.62 5.12 19.56
N LYS A 53 12.54 5.86 19.26
CA LYS A 53 11.28 5.69 19.98
C LYS A 53 10.78 4.26 19.88
N GLU A 54 10.40 3.70 21.00
CA GLU A 54 9.67 2.44 21.02
C GLU A 54 8.33 2.59 20.30
N THR A 55 8.03 1.64 19.46
CA THR A 55 6.75 1.53 18.75
C THR A 55 6.13 0.17 19.07
N ILE A 56 4.83 0.01 18.78
CA ILE A 56 4.16 -1.30 18.94
C ILE A 56 4.85 -2.38 18.10
N HIS A 57 5.49 -1.97 17.00
CA HIS A 57 6.23 -2.87 16.12
C HIS A 57 7.73 -2.70 16.36
N THR A 58 8.45 -3.80 16.57
CA THR A 58 9.89 -3.81 16.88
C THR A 58 10.72 -3.08 15.82
N ASN A 59 10.39 -3.25 14.55
CA ASN A 59 11.04 -2.60 13.42
C ASN A 59 9.95 -2.00 12.53
N LEU A 60 9.80 -0.70 12.56
CA LEU A 60 8.78 0.03 11.80
C LEU A 60 9.43 0.96 10.79
N ILE A 61 8.93 0.92 9.57
CA ILE A 61 9.25 1.89 8.53
C ILE A 61 7.98 2.69 8.26
N GLN A 62 8.09 4.02 8.30
CA GLN A 62 7.01 4.92 7.92
C GLN A 62 7.44 5.76 6.72
N SER A 63 6.64 5.76 5.67
CA SER A 63 6.82 6.66 4.53
C SER A 63 5.67 7.64 4.44
N TYR A 64 6.01 8.90 4.19
CA TYR A 64 5.07 9.96 3.92
C TYR A 64 5.39 10.54 2.55
N THR A 65 4.46 10.46 1.63
CA THR A 65 4.59 11.06 0.31
C THR A 65 3.62 12.22 0.19
N THR A 66 4.13 13.41 -0.13
CA THR A 66 3.33 14.61 -0.34
C THR A 66 3.38 15.00 -1.82
N SER A 67 2.22 15.23 -2.42
CA SER A 67 2.10 15.69 -3.81
C SER A 67 0.94 16.67 -3.93
N LYS A 68 0.73 17.23 -5.13
CA LYS A 68 -0.46 18.03 -5.42
C LYS A 68 -1.77 17.26 -5.22
N ALA A 69 -1.75 15.94 -5.37
CA ALA A 69 -2.91 15.08 -5.16
C ALA A 69 -3.21 14.78 -3.68
N GLY A 70 -2.31 15.18 -2.77
CA GLY A 70 -2.48 14.97 -1.34
C GLY A 70 -1.29 14.27 -0.68
N LYS A 71 -1.52 13.82 0.55
CA LYS A 71 -0.54 13.09 1.37
C LYS A 71 -0.92 11.63 1.47
N ILE A 72 0.05 10.75 1.28
CA ILE A 72 -0.09 9.31 1.47
C ILE A 72 0.86 8.89 2.58
N LYS A 73 0.36 8.16 3.57
CA LYS A 73 1.14 7.50 4.61
C LYS A 73 1.05 6.00 4.41
N ILE A 74 2.19 5.32 4.43
CA ILE A 74 2.28 3.87 4.47
C ILE A 74 3.27 3.49 5.55
N SER A 75 2.91 2.51 6.38
CA SER A 75 3.82 1.95 7.37
C SER A 75 3.93 0.45 7.20
N GLY A 76 5.14 -0.05 7.29
CA GLY A 76 5.45 -1.47 7.20
C GLY A 76 6.36 -1.90 8.33
N SER A 77 6.30 -3.20 8.68
CA SER A 77 7.12 -3.81 9.71
C SER A 77 7.55 -5.21 9.29
N ALA A 78 8.70 -5.64 9.79
CA ALA A 78 9.19 -7.01 9.65
C ALA A 78 9.01 -7.74 10.99
N LEU A 79 7.91 -8.48 11.13
CA LEU A 79 7.64 -9.26 12.34
C LEU A 79 8.64 -10.43 12.43
N SER A 80 9.28 -10.57 13.59
CA SER A 80 10.33 -11.59 13.84
C SER A 80 11.43 -11.60 12.77
N GLY A 81 11.70 -10.44 12.16
CA GLY A 81 12.76 -10.26 11.15
C GLY A 81 12.50 -10.90 9.77
N ARG A 82 11.38 -11.60 9.58
CA ARG A 82 11.11 -12.36 8.34
C ARG A 82 9.73 -12.12 7.72
N HIS A 83 8.74 -11.75 8.51
CA HIS A 83 7.38 -11.63 8.03
C HIS A 83 7.05 -10.16 7.76
N LEU A 84 7.17 -9.76 6.50
CA LEU A 84 6.85 -8.40 6.07
C LEU A 84 5.34 -8.17 6.16
N ARG A 85 4.95 -7.07 6.81
CA ARG A 85 3.55 -6.64 6.97
C ARG A 85 3.41 -5.17 6.65
N ILE A 86 2.36 -4.80 5.97
CA ILE A 86 1.87 -3.42 5.95
C ILE A 86 0.93 -3.27 7.14
N VAL A 87 1.23 -2.31 8.01
CA VAL A 87 0.53 -2.12 9.30
C VAL A 87 -0.26 -0.82 9.37
N ASN A 88 -0.03 0.10 8.43
CA ASN A 88 -0.85 1.31 8.26
C ASN A 88 -0.89 1.71 6.80
N LEU A 89 -2.07 2.08 6.31
CA LEU A 89 -2.29 2.57 4.97
C LEU A 89 -3.20 3.79 5.02
N MET A 90 -2.69 4.96 4.56
CA MET A 90 -3.43 6.22 4.50
C MET A 90 -4.01 6.69 5.85
N GLY A 91 -3.33 6.33 6.97
CA GLY A 91 -3.78 6.65 8.33
C GLY A 91 -4.74 5.64 8.95
N PHE A 92 -5.09 4.58 8.24
CA PHE A 92 -5.90 3.47 8.73
C PHE A 92 -4.99 2.32 9.16
N ASP A 93 -5.22 1.81 10.35
CA ASP A 93 -4.52 0.62 10.83
C ASP A 93 -5.04 -0.60 10.07
N ILE A 94 -4.13 -1.32 9.48
CA ILE A 94 -4.41 -2.51 8.69
C ILE A 94 -3.24 -3.47 8.86
N ASP A 95 -3.47 -4.74 8.80
CA ASP A 95 -2.39 -5.73 8.89
C ASP A 95 -2.53 -6.77 7.79
N PHE A 96 -1.65 -6.69 6.79
CA PHE A 96 -1.61 -7.67 5.71
C PHE A 96 -0.19 -7.90 5.20
N ARG A 97 0.06 -9.11 4.72
CA ARG A 97 1.28 -9.43 3.96
C ARG A 97 1.10 -8.97 2.52
N PRO A 98 2.05 -8.19 1.95
CA PRO A 98 2.02 -7.87 0.53
C PRO A 98 2.12 -9.14 -0.33
N GLU A 99 1.25 -9.25 -1.33
CA GLU A 99 1.20 -10.38 -2.28
C GLU A 99 1.18 -9.85 -3.72
N LYS A 100 1.42 -10.75 -4.66
CA LYS A 100 1.60 -10.39 -6.07
C LYS A 100 0.39 -9.70 -6.68
N TYR A 101 -0.82 -10.16 -6.36
CA TYR A 101 -2.05 -9.65 -6.93
C TYR A 101 -3.00 -9.20 -5.82
N MET A 102 -3.19 -7.89 -5.74
CA MET A 102 -4.10 -7.31 -4.75
C MET A 102 -4.94 -6.21 -5.38
N LEU A 103 -6.07 -5.92 -4.78
CA LEU A 103 -6.87 -4.73 -5.04
C LEU A 103 -6.86 -3.86 -3.78
N PHE A 104 -6.59 -2.58 -3.97
CA PHE A 104 -6.95 -1.55 -3.02
C PHE A 104 -8.37 -1.09 -3.32
N LEU A 105 -9.19 -1.00 -2.30
CA LEU A 105 -10.57 -0.57 -2.41
C LEU A 105 -10.86 0.49 -1.34
N LYS A 106 -11.47 1.61 -1.75
CA LYS A 106 -12.05 2.62 -0.87
C LYS A 106 -13.55 2.60 -1.06
N ASN A 107 -14.31 2.53 0.02
CA ASN A 107 -15.76 2.48 -0.04
C ASN A 107 -16.41 3.28 1.08
N ASN A 108 -17.70 3.59 0.93
CA ASN A 108 -18.53 4.05 2.03
C ASN A 108 -18.61 2.96 3.10
N ASP A 109 -18.50 3.34 4.37
CA ASP A 109 -18.58 2.40 5.49
C ASP A 109 -20.05 2.11 5.84
N VAL A 110 -20.70 1.34 4.98
CA VAL A 110 -22.11 0.94 5.13
C VAL A 110 -22.28 -0.57 5.00
N PRO A 111 -23.33 -1.14 5.60
CA PRO A 111 -23.62 -2.58 5.48
C PRO A 111 -23.79 -3.03 4.03
N GLY A 112 -23.34 -4.25 3.74
CA GLY A 112 -23.57 -4.91 2.45
C GLY A 112 -22.47 -4.69 1.40
N VAL A 113 -21.55 -3.74 1.57
CA VAL A 113 -20.49 -3.47 0.57
C VAL A 113 -19.60 -4.68 0.34
N ILE A 114 -19.15 -5.33 1.41
CA ILE A 114 -18.31 -6.55 1.31
C ILE A 114 -19.03 -7.64 0.52
N GLY A 115 -20.33 -7.83 0.78
CA GLY A 115 -21.13 -8.81 0.06
C GLY A 115 -21.24 -8.50 -1.44
N LYS A 116 -21.53 -7.23 -1.79
CA LYS A 116 -21.59 -6.78 -3.20
C LYS A 116 -20.26 -6.99 -3.91
N VAL A 117 -19.14 -6.61 -3.27
CA VAL A 117 -17.79 -6.80 -3.82
C VAL A 117 -17.48 -8.28 -4.00
N GLY A 118 -17.76 -9.11 -2.98
CA GLY A 118 -17.53 -10.54 -3.05
C GLY A 118 -18.36 -11.23 -4.14
N THR A 119 -19.65 -10.90 -4.25
CA THR A 119 -20.51 -11.41 -5.31
C THR A 119 -20.00 -11.01 -6.70
N MET A 120 -19.65 -9.73 -6.89
CA MET A 120 -19.12 -9.24 -8.16
C MET A 120 -17.83 -9.96 -8.59
N LEU A 121 -16.91 -10.22 -7.65
CA LEU A 121 -15.70 -10.96 -7.93
C LEU A 121 -16.02 -12.43 -8.26
N GLY A 122 -16.92 -13.06 -7.51
CA GLY A 122 -17.35 -14.44 -7.75
C GLY A 122 -18.04 -14.62 -9.11
N ASP A 123 -18.92 -13.72 -9.51
CA ASP A 123 -19.60 -13.73 -10.82
C ASP A 123 -18.58 -13.66 -11.98
N GLN A 124 -17.46 -12.98 -11.78
CA GLN A 124 -16.36 -12.93 -12.72
C GLN A 124 -15.31 -14.04 -12.54
N LYS A 125 -15.62 -15.04 -11.71
CA LYS A 125 -14.77 -16.21 -11.40
C LYS A 125 -13.40 -15.84 -10.81
N VAL A 126 -13.33 -14.69 -10.12
CA VAL A 126 -12.12 -14.25 -9.41
C VAL A 126 -12.19 -14.73 -7.97
N ASN A 127 -11.21 -15.53 -7.57
CA ASN A 127 -11.12 -16.03 -6.21
C ASN A 127 -10.45 -15.01 -5.27
N ILE A 128 -11.06 -14.84 -4.08
CA ILE A 128 -10.53 -13.99 -3.01
C ILE A 128 -9.73 -14.88 -2.06
N ALA A 129 -8.43 -14.67 -1.97
CA ALA A 129 -7.56 -15.36 -1.02
C ALA A 129 -7.70 -14.78 0.40
N GLU A 130 -7.69 -13.45 0.51
CA GLU A 130 -7.87 -12.74 1.78
C GLU A 130 -8.57 -11.40 1.56
N TYR A 131 -9.34 -10.97 2.55
CA TYR A 131 -10.01 -9.66 2.56
C TYR A 131 -9.72 -8.93 3.86
N HIS A 132 -8.87 -7.92 3.81
CA HIS A 132 -8.48 -7.10 4.94
C HIS A 132 -9.23 -5.78 4.88
N LEU A 133 -10.14 -5.55 5.83
CA LEU A 133 -10.90 -4.32 5.95
C LEU A 133 -10.37 -3.49 7.12
N SER A 134 -10.16 -2.21 6.89
CA SER A 134 -9.85 -1.25 7.93
C SER A 134 -10.89 -0.14 7.98
N ARG A 135 -11.35 0.17 9.19
CA ARG A 135 -12.36 1.18 9.49
C ARG A 135 -11.82 2.16 10.52
N SER A 136 -12.34 3.37 10.50
CA SER A 136 -12.01 4.37 11.52
C SER A 136 -13.29 5.06 11.99
N ASN A 137 -13.46 5.17 13.30
CA ASN A 137 -14.59 5.88 13.91
C ASN A 137 -14.63 7.38 13.54
N LYS A 138 -13.54 7.90 12.96
CA LYS A 138 -13.42 9.29 12.51
C LYS A 138 -13.71 9.48 11.02
N SER A 139 -13.98 8.39 10.30
CA SER A 139 -14.18 8.40 8.85
C SER A 139 -15.49 7.73 8.48
N LYS A 140 -16.18 8.28 7.49
CA LYS A 140 -17.32 7.63 6.83
C LYS A 140 -16.90 6.65 5.73
N TYR A 141 -15.60 6.48 5.55
CA TYR A 141 -15.02 5.59 4.55
C TYR A 141 -14.31 4.43 5.22
N ALA A 142 -14.29 3.31 4.53
CA ALA A 142 -13.46 2.17 4.86
C ALA A 142 -12.44 1.93 3.74
N TYR A 143 -11.32 1.32 4.08
CA TYR A 143 -10.33 0.86 3.13
C TYR A 143 -10.20 -0.65 3.21
N ALA A 144 -10.07 -1.30 2.07
CA ALA A 144 -9.81 -2.74 2.02
C ALA A 144 -8.64 -3.06 1.10
N ILE A 145 -7.92 -4.11 1.49
CA ILE A 145 -6.98 -4.82 0.63
C ILE A 145 -7.55 -6.21 0.39
N ILE A 146 -7.75 -6.53 -0.87
CA ILE A 146 -8.28 -7.82 -1.31
C ILE A 146 -7.16 -8.54 -2.05
N LYS A 147 -6.72 -9.68 -1.53
CA LYS A 147 -5.75 -10.54 -2.21
C LYS A 147 -6.46 -11.48 -3.15
N LEU A 148 -5.90 -11.64 -4.32
CA LEU A 148 -6.46 -12.46 -5.40
C LEU A 148 -5.46 -13.55 -5.80
N ASP A 149 -5.97 -14.69 -6.24
CA ASP A 149 -5.13 -15.78 -6.73
C ASP A 149 -4.52 -15.44 -8.11
N GLU A 150 -5.17 -14.54 -8.85
CA GLU A 150 -4.74 -14.16 -10.19
C GLU A 150 -4.79 -12.64 -10.43
N LYS A 151 -4.16 -12.20 -11.51
CA LYS A 151 -4.13 -10.79 -11.90
C LYS A 151 -5.53 -10.30 -12.27
N PRO A 152 -6.07 -9.26 -11.59
CA PRO A 152 -7.36 -8.70 -11.94
C PRO A 152 -7.34 -8.12 -13.35
N THR A 153 -8.37 -8.42 -14.13
CA THR A 153 -8.54 -7.84 -15.47
C THR A 153 -9.11 -6.42 -15.36
N LYS A 154 -9.01 -5.67 -16.45
CA LYS A 154 -9.65 -4.34 -16.51
C LYS A 154 -11.16 -4.44 -16.29
N SER A 155 -11.82 -5.45 -16.86
CA SER A 155 -13.25 -5.69 -16.66
C SER A 155 -13.62 -5.83 -15.19
N VAL A 156 -12.83 -6.58 -14.41
CA VAL A 156 -13.04 -6.75 -12.96
C VAL A 156 -12.96 -5.39 -12.24
N ILE A 157 -11.96 -4.59 -12.55
CA ILE A 157 -11.76 -3.27 -11.94
C ILE A 157 -12.92 -2.33 -12.29
N ASP A 158 -13.31 -2.30 -13.57
CA ASP A 158 -14.41 -1.46 -14.06
C ASP A 158 -15.73 -1.86 -13.40
N SER A 159 -16.01 -3.17 -13.28
CA SER A 159 -17.23 -3.69 -12.63
C SER A 159 -17.29 -3.35 -11.13
N LEU A 160 -16.18 -3.37 -10.43
CA LEU A 160 -16.14 -2.96 -9.03
C LEU A 160 -16.35 -1.45 -8.88
N ASN A 161 -15.80 -0.63 -9.78
CA ASN A 161 -15.95 0.83 -9.72
C ASN A 161 -17.39 1.32 -9.99
N ILE A 162 -18.26 0.52 -10.61
CA ILE A 162 -19.67 0.88 -10.82
C ILE A 162 -20.58 0.55 -9.62
N LEU A 163 -20.08 -0.16 -8.62
CA LEU A 163 -20.85 -0.45 -7.40
C LEU A 163 -21.11 0.85 -6.60
N ASN A 164 -22.36 1.11 -6.25
CA ASN A 164 -22.80 2.40 -5.68
C ASN A 164 -21.98 2.87 -4.47
N ASP A 165 -21.51 1.98 -3.61
CA ASP A 165 -20.80 2.36 -2.39
C ASP A 165 -19.27 2.21 -2.52
N VAL A 166 -18.77 1.81 -3.68
CA VAL A 166 -17.35 1.75 -4.00
C VAL A 166 -16.93 3.10 -4.58
N LEU A 167 -15.93 3.71 -4.00
CA LEU A 167 -15.44 5.05 -4.36
C LEU A 167 -14.19 5.00 -5.22
N GLU A 168 -13.36 3.98 -5.02
CA GLU A 168 -12.10 3.82 -5.74
C GLU A 168 -11.64 2.37 -5.69
N VAL A 169 -11.22 1.84 -6.82
CA VAL A 169 -10.54 0.54 -6.92
C VAL A 169 -9.24 0.71 -7.69
N LYS A 170 -8.15 0.24 -7.13
CA LYS A 170 -6.84 0.24 -7.78
C LYS A 170 -6.19 -1.15 -7.70
N PRO A 171 -5.66 -1.67 -8.81
CA PRO A 171 -4.84 -2.87 -8.75
C PRO A 171 -3.49 -2.56 -8.12
N LEU A 172 -3.05 -3.39 -7.19
CA LEU A 172 -1.71 -3.40 -6.62
C LEU A 172 -1.02 -4.65 -7.14
N LEU A 173 -0.06 -4.46 -8.03
CA LEU A 173 0.65 -5.53 -8.71
C LEU A 173 2.11 -5.49 -8.28
N LEU A 174 2.54 -6.45 -7.47
CA LEU A 174 3.93 -6.61 -7.09
C LEU A 174 4.64 -7.53 -8.10
N LYS A 175 5.93 -7.26 -8.28
CA LYS A 175 6.80 -8.08 -9.15
C LYS A 175 7.35 -9.28 -8.41
#